data_677c3bd182e5c35a6b29c12553320c48
#
_entry.id   677c3bd182e5c35a6b29c12553320c48
#
_cell.length_a   1.000
_cell.length_b   1.000
_cell.length_c   1.000
_cell.angle_alpha   90.00
_cell.angle_beta   90.00
_cell.angle_gamma   90.00
#
_symmetry.space_group_name_H-M   'P 1'
#
loop_
_entity.id
_entity.type
_entity.pdbx_description
1 polymer ?
#
loop_
_entity_poly.entity_id
_entity_poly.type
_entity_poly.pdbx_seq_one_letter_code
_entity_poly.pdbx_strand_id
1 'polypeptide(L)'
;MKPSSPYDFADLGHDFASQNGWYAAQLRPNGNSVALVNLERQGFNAFRPLIWETKHTHKGPQRILRPMFPGYVFVEFDITQPEWPKIRSTRGISRLVGNVSGGPSRLPNGLIELLRQRCAGNLDNSATNALQPGDKVYVSSGPFAAFLATVERMDAQKRVWLLIDFMGRATRFSTDAEQLVPQRLGI
;
A
#
# COMPACT_ATOMS: atom_id res chain seq x y z
N MET A 1 -35.43 -12.02 -0.47
CA MET A 1 -34.58 -11.60 -1.61
C MET A 1 -33.65 -10.52 -1.09
N LYS A 2 -32.38 -10.87 -0.76
CA LYS A 2 -31.37 -9.91 -0.27
C LYS A 2 -30.75 -9.21 -1.47
N PRO A 3 -30.56 -7.88 -1.47
CA PRO A 3 -29.82 -7.24 -2.54
C PRO A 3 -28.34 -7.65 -2.44
N SER A 4 -27.83 -8.19 -3.54
CA SER A 4 -26.41 -8.48 -3.71
C SER A 4 -25.62 -7.19 -3.61
N SER A 5 -24.57 -7.20 -2.76
CA SER A 5 -23.63 -6.09 -2.64
C SER A 5 -23.00 -5.81 -4.02
N PRO A 6 -22.90 -4.55 -4.46
CA PRO A 6 -22.27 -4.21 -5.74
C PRO A 6 -20.75 -4.36 -5.76
N TYR A 7 -20.17 -4.92 -4.69
CA TYR A 7 -18.73 -5.12 -4.53
C TYR A 7 -18.44 -6.60 -4.33
N ASP A 8 -18.66 -7.38 -5.40
CA ASP A 8 -18.24 -8.78 -5.43
C ASP A 8 -16.74 -8.81 -5.78
N PHE A 9 -15.91 -8.94 -4.74
CA PHE A 9 -14.45 -9.06 -4.86
C PHE A 9 -13.98 -10.39 -5.46
N ALA A 10 -14.92 -11.24 -5.92
CA ALA A 10 -14.62 -12.55 -6.47
C ALA A 10 -14.01 -12.50 -7.89
N ASP A 11 -14.03 -11.34 -8.56
CA ASP A 11 -13.65 -11.23 -9.98
C ASP A 11 -12.32 -10.50 -10.24
N LEU A 12 -11.50 -10.28 -9.20
CA LEU A 12 -10.10 -9.91 -9.41
C LEU A 12 -9.31 -11.19 -9.69
N GLY A 13 -9.17 -11.50 -10.98
CA GLY A 13 -8.51 -12.66 -11.54
C GLY A 13 -7.47 -13.29 -10.63
N HIS A 14 -7.81 -14.44 -10.04
CA HIS A 14 -6.88 -15.29 -9.33
C HIS A 14 -5.93 -15.91 -10.35
N ASP A 15 -4.83 -15.23 -10.59
CA ASP A 15 -3.69 -15.84 -11.25
C ASP A 15 -3.04 -16.80 -10.24
N PHE A 16 -3.51 -18.06 -10.24
CA PHE A 16 -3.04 -19.14 -9.36
C PHE A 16 -1.62 -19.60 -9.68
N ALA A 17 -0.92 -18.93 -10.59
CA ALA A 17 0.43 -19.32 -11.00
C ALA A 17 1.54 -18.98 -9.99
N SER A 18 1.31 -18.07 -9.03
CA SER A 18 2.25 -17.76 -7.95
C SER A 18 1.57 -17.93 -6.60
N GLN A 19 1.97 -18.93 -5.83
CA GLN A 19 1.52 -19.14 -4.45
C GLN A 19 2.00 -18.02 -3.54
N ASN A 20 3.08 -17.31 -3.91
CA ASN A 20 3.59 -16.16 -3.20
C ASN A 20 2.67 -14.94 -3.37
N GLY A 21 2.46 -14.23 -2.29
CA GLY A 21 1.73 -12.97 -2.26
C GLY A 21 2.50 -11.91 -1.49
N TRP A 22 2.20 -10.66 -1.79
CA TRP A 22 2.71 -9.53 -1.02
C TRP A 22 1.72 -9.15 0.06
N TYR A 23 2.25 -8.84 1.24
CA TYR A 23 1.50 -8.48 2.43
C TYR A 23 2.14 -7.27 3.11
N ALA A 24 1.33 -6.43 3.75
CA ALA A 24 1.85 -5.32 4.51
C ALA A 24 2.14 -5.73 5.96
N ALA A 25 3.30 -5.34 6.46
CA ALA A 25 3.66 -5.48 7.87
C ALA A 25 3.87 -4.10 8.49
N GLN A 26 3.24 -3.86 9.63
CA GLN A 26 3.44 -2.67 10.43
C GLN A 26 4.70 -2.82 11.28
N LEU A 27 5.54 -1.80 11.25
CA LEU A 27 6.78 -1.74 12.00
C LEU A 27 6.55 -1.20 13.41
N ARG A 28 7.39 -1.63 14.35
CA ARG A 28 7.52 -0.96 15.65
C ARG A 28 8.21 0.39 15.46
N PRO A 29 8.02 1.36 16.37
CA PRO A 29 8.80 2.60 16.37
C PRO A 29 10.29 2.29 16.29
N ASN A 30 11.00 2.96 15.37
CA ASN A 30 12.43 2.76 15.08
C ASN A 30 12.81 1.33 14.64
N GLY A 31 11.84 0.48 14.30
CA GLY A 31 12.05 -0.92 13.94
C GLY A 31 12.50 -1.16 12.48
N ASN A 32 12.62 -0.13 11.66
CA ASN A 32 12.84 -0.22 10.22
C ASN A 32 14.04 -1.11 9.82
N SER A 33 15.24 -0.71 10.24
CA SER A 33 16.48 -1.41 9.84
C SER A 33 16.54 -2.81 10.43
N VAL A 34 16.07 -2.94 11.68
CA VAL A 34 16.05 -4.21 12.39
C VAL A 34 15.08 -5.19 11.72
N ALA A 35 13.89 -4.73 11.31
CA ALA A 35 12.90 -5.58 10.65
C ALA A 35 13.41 -6.09 9.29
N LEU A 36 13.96 -5.21 8.44
CA LEU A 36 14.46 -5.58 7.13
C LEU A 36 15.57 -6.64 7.22
N VAL A 37 16.58 -6.40 8.07
CA VAL A 37 17.69 -7.35 8.26
C VAL A 37 17.19 -8.71 8.78
N ASN A 38 16.25 -8.71 9.71
CA ASN A 38 15.74 -9.98 10.26
C ASN A 38 14.81 -10.72 9.29
N LEU A 39 14.02 -10.02 8.47
CA LEU A 39 13.22 -10.64 7.42
C LEU A 39 14.12 -11.31 6.37
N GLU A 40 15.14 -10.59 5.90
CA GLU A 40 16.10 -11.11 4.93
C GLU A 40 16.85 -12.36 5.47
N ARG A 41 17.33 -12.31 6.73
CA ARG A 41 17.98 -13.46 7.39
C ARG A 41 17.07 -14.67 7.54
N GLN A 42 15.77 -14.47 7.56
CA GLN A 42 14.75 -15.54 7.60
C GLN A 42 14.35 -16.01 6.19
N GLY A 43 14.94 -15.43 5.13
CA GLY A 43 14.65 -15.78 3.74
C GLY A 43 13.40 -15.11 3.15
N PHE A 44 12.81 -14.15 3.84
CA PHE A 44 11.67 -13.39 3.31
C PHE A 44 12.14 -12.24 2.45
N ASN A 45 11.53 -12.11 1.27
CA ASN A 45 11.72 -10.94 0.42
C ASN A 45 10.92 -9.75 1.01
N ALA A 46 11.62 -8.67 1.32
CA ALA A 46 11.02 -7.48 1.92
C ALA A 46 11.29 -6.25 1.05
N PHE A 47 10.24 -5.44 0.86
CA PHE A 47 10.30 -4.23 0.06
C PHE A 47 9.78 -3.03 0.85
N ARG A 48 10.60 -1.99 0.91
CA ARG A 48 10.23 -0.71 1.49
C ARG A 48 10.41 0.38 0.45
N PRO A 49 9.32 0.88 -0.15
CA PRO A 49 9.41 1.94 -1.14
C PRO A 49 9.94 3.23 -0.51
N LEU A 50 10.96 3.81 -1.14
CA LEU A 50 11.57 5.06 -0.76
C LEU A 50 11.39 6.08 -1.88
N ILE A 51 11.13 7.33 -1.52
CA ILE A 51 11.02 8.44 -2.45
C ILE A 51 11.96 9.56 -2.04
N TRP A 52 12.41 10.31 -3.04
CA TRP A 52 13.14 11.54 -2.82
C TRP A 52 12.17 12.67 -2.46
N GLU A 53 12.45 13.34 -1.34
CA GLU A 53 11.72 14.52 -0.89
C GLU A 53 12.70 15.69 -0.72
N THR A 54 12.30 16.88 -1.14
CA THR A 54 13.06 18.10 -0.88
C THR A 54 12.60 18.70 0.44
N LYS A 55 13.47 18.64 1.44
CA LYS A 55 13.24 19.28 2.74
C LYS A 55 13.95 20.65 2.78
N HIS A 56 13.18 21.69 3.05
CA HIS A 56 13.74 23.00 3.30
C HIS A 56 14.31 23.08 4.72
N THR A 57 15.60 23.28 4.82
CA THR A 57 16.31 23.47 6.10
C THR A 57 16.89 24.89 6.15
N HIS A 58 17.33 25.31 7.34
CA HIS A 58 18.05 26.59 7.49
C HIS A 58 19.34 26.67 6.66
N LYS A 59 19.85 25.55 6.16
CA LYS A 59 21.01 25.45 5.25
C LYS A 59 20.60 25.40 3.76
N GLY A 60 19.30 25.60 3.46
CA GLY A 60 18.76 25.49 2.11
C GLY A 60 18.01 24.19 1.84
N PRO A 61 17.54 23.99 0.60
CA PRO A 61 16.82 22.79 0.20
C PRO A 61 17.78 21.58 0.15
N GLN A 62 17.41 20.51 0.84
CA GLN A 62 18.15 19.24 0.83
C GLN A 62 17.27 18.12 0.33
N ARG A 63 17.77 17.31 -0.61
CA ARG A 63 17.08 16.08 -1.04
C ARG A 63 17.38 14.98 -0.02
N ILE A 64 16.32 14.41 0.54
CA ILE A 64 16.39 13.31 1.48
C ILE A 64 15.55 12.14 0.97
N LEU A 65 16.02 10.93 1.26
CA LEU A 65 15.29 9.71 0.93
C LEU A 65 14.36 9.34 2.09
N ARG A 66 13.05 9.25 1.82
CA ARG A 66 12.04 8.91 2.83
C ARG A 66 11.21 7.70 2.45
N PRO A 67 10.75 6.93 3.44
CA PRO A 67 9.76 5.89 3.19
C PRO A 67 8.48 6.50 2.60
N MET A 68 7.98 5.95 1.51
CA MET A 68 6.67 6.31 0.95
C MET A 68 5.54 5.94 1.91
N PHE A 69 5.73 4.86 2.69
CA PHE A 69 4.80 4.40 3.73
C PHE A 69 5.53 4.35 5.08
N PRO A 70 5.54 5.46 5.85
CA PRO A 70 6.15 5.47 7.17
C PRO A 70 5.53 4.43 8.09
N GLY A 71 6.36 3.61 8.71
CA GLY A 71 5.91 2.57 9.64
C GLY A 71 5.44 1.27 8.99
N TYR A 72 5.62 1.09 7.67
CA TYR A 72 5.26 -0.13 6.97
C TYR A 72 6.40 -0.68 6.12
N VAL A 73 6.38 -1.99 5.93
CA VAL A 73 7.21 -2.73 4.98
C VAL A 73 6.32 -3.77 4.29
N PHE A 74 6.57 -4.04 3.03
CA PHE A 74 5.91 -5.10 2.28
C PHE A 74 6.77 -6.35 2.33
N VAL A 75 6.14 -7.51 2.55
CA VAL A 75 6.81 -8.80 2.67
C VAL A 75 6.13 -9.79 1.74
N GLU A 76 6.93 -10.49 0.96
CA GLU A 76 6.46 -11.53 0.06
C GLU A 76 6.56 -12.90 0.75
N PHE A 77 5.48 -13.63 0.76
CA PHE A 77 5.44 -15.01 1.26
C PHE A 77 4.22 -15.77 0.73
N ASP A 78 4.31 -17.10 0.84
CA ASP A 78 3.20 -17.99 0.58
C ASP A 78 2.46 -18.27 1.90
N ILE A 79 1.17 -17.91 1.97
CA ILE A 79 0.35 -18.09 3.16
C ILE A 79 0.05 -19.56 3.46
N THR A 80 0.24 -20.45 2.49
CA THR A 80 0.05 -21.89 2.66
C THR A 80 1.24 -22.57 3.33
N GLN A 81 2.41 -21.93 3.33
CA GLN A 81 3.63 -22.44 3.94
C GLN A 81 3.64 -22.25 5.45
N PRO A 82 4.22 -23.20 6.23
CA PRO A 82 4.21 -23.13 7.69
C PRO A 82 5.15 -22.04 8.26
N GLU A 83 6.01 -21.44 7.45
CA GLU A 83 7.03 -20.49 7.91
C GLU A 83 6.53 -19.06 8.10
N TRP A 84 5.48 -18.64 7.39
CA TRP A 84 5.03 -17.23 7.40
C TRP A 84 4.64 -16.69 8.80
N PRO A 85 4.14 -17.50 9.77
CA PRO A 85 3.84 -16.98 11.09
C PRO A 85 5.06 -16.42 11.83
N LYS A 86 6.28 -16.85 11.48
CA LYS A 86 7.54 -16.32 12.01
C LYS A 86 7.68 -14.81 11.78
N ILE A 87 7.06 -14.28 10.71
CA ILE A 87 7.06 -12.85 10.42
C ILE A 87 6.46 -12.03 11.58
N ARG A 88 5.41 -12.53 12.23
CA ARG A 88 4.76 -11.86 13.37
C ARG A 88 5.69 -11.68 14.57
N SER A 89 6.60 -12.61 14.76
CA SER A 89 7.59 -12.60 15.87
C SER A 89 8.93 -11.96 15.45
N THR A 90 9.06 -11.54 14.20
CA THR A 90 10.29 -10.90 13.71
C THR A 90 10.53 -9.59 14.45
N ARG A 91 11.74 -9.45 14.98
CA ARG A 91 12.14 -8.22 15.68
C ARG A 91 12.03 -7.01 14.75
N GLY A 92 11.33 -5.98 15.22
CA GLY A 92 11.02 -4.77 14.44
C GLY A 92 9.64 -4.79 13.78
N ILE A 93 8.98 -5.94 13.69
CA ILE A 93 7.58 -6.06 13.25
C ILE A 93 6.66 -5.90 14.46
N SER A 94 5.59 -5.14 14.29
CA SER A 94 4.50 -5.01 15.26
C SER A 94 3.39 -6.02 14.95
N ARG A 95 2.92 -6.05 13.70
CA ARG A 95 1.87 -6.96 13.24
C ARG A 95 1.84 -7.01 11.71
N LEU A 96 1.24 -8.06 11.16
CA LEU A 96 0.79 -8.08 9.77
C LEU A 96 -0.56 -7.34 9.66
N VAL A 97 -0.74 -6.61 8.58
CA VAL A 97 -2.02 -5.96 8.25
C VAL A 97 -2.96 -7.03 7.70
N GLY A 98 -4.16 -7.11 8.27
CA GLY A 98 -5.10 -8.16 7.89
C GLY A 98 -6.53 -7.89 8.33
N ASN A 99 -7.41 -8.84 8.05
CA ASN A 99 -8.83 -8.77 8.35
C ASN A 99 -9.12 -9.14 9.81
N VAL A 100 -10.32 -8.77 10.28
CA VAL A 100 -10.82 -9.07 11.62
C VAL A 100 -10.89 -10.58 11.87
N SER A 101 -11.08 -11.38 10.83
CA SER A 101 -11.09 -12.86 10.87
C SER A 101 -9.70 -13.51 11.04
N GLY A 102 -8.64 -12.72 11.21
CA GLY A 102 -7.36 -13.16 11.78
C GLY A 102 -6.25 -13.50 10.80
N GLY A 103 -6.45 -13.41 9.49
CA GLY A 103 -5.42 -13.62 8.47
C GLY A 103 -4.79 -12.34 7.94
N PRO A 104 -3.53 -12.35 7.45
CA PRO A 104 -2.96 -11.24 6.73
C PRO A 104 -3.70 -11.03 5.40
N SER A 105 -3.95 -9.77 5.04
CA SER A 105 -4.59 -9.44 3.76
C SER A 105 -3.56 -9.37 2.65
N ARG A 106 -3.77 -10.17 1.60
CA ARG A 106 -2.92 -10.12 0.40
C ARG A 106 -3.11 -8.78 -0.30
N LEU A 107 -2.02 -8.19 -0.71
CA LEU A 107 -2.03 -6.98 -1.53
C LEU A 107 -2.40 -7.33 -2.98
N PRO A 108 -3.04 -6.41 -3.71
CA PRO A 108 -3.36 -6.62 -5.11
C PRO A 108 -2.12 -6.92 -5.95
N ASN A 109 -2.27 -7.80 -6.93
CA ASN A 109 -1.21 -8.08 -7.90
C ASN A 109 -0.81 -6.80 -8.64
N GLY A 110 0.48 -6.65 -8.92
CA GLY A 110 1.01 -5.48 -9.62
C GLY A 110 1.24 -4.23 -8.76
N LEU A 111 0.67 -4.14 -7.53
CA LEU A 111 0.91 -2.98 -6.67
C LEU A 111 2.39 -2.76 -6.38
N ILE A 112 3.10 -3.80 -6.02
CA ILE A 112 4.53 -3.71 -5.69
C ILE A 112 5.34 -3.30 -6.91
N GLU A 113 4.99 -3.79 -8.09
CA GLU A 113 5.65 -3.39 -9.33
C GLU A 113 5.44 -1.91 -9.65
N LEU A 114 4.20 -1.41 -9.51
CA LEU A 114 3.91 0.02 -9.65
C LEU A 114 4.71 0.87 -8.65
N LEU A 115 4.82 0.42 -7.41
CA LEU A 115 5.60 1.11 -6.39
C LEU A 115 7.11 1.10 -6.71
N ARG A 116 7.64 -0.02 -7.24
CA ARG A 116 9.03 -0.11 -7.69
C ARG A 116 9.30 0.87 -8.83
N GLN A 117 8.42 0.91 -9.84
CA GLN A 117 8.53 1.84 -10.95
C GLN A 117 8.50 3.30 -10.48
N ARG A 118 7.62 3.64 -9.55
CA ARG A 118 7.55 4.99 -8.96
C ARG A 118 8.81 5.35 -8.17
N CYS A 119 9.37 4.42 -7.41
CA CYS A 119 10.62 4.62 -6.68
C CYS A 119 11.82 4.79 -7.62
N ALA A 120 11.80 4.16 -8.79
CA ALA A 120 12.82 4.31 -9.84
C ALA A 120 12.73 5.64 -10.61
N GLY A 121 11.76 6.50 -10.28
CA GLY A 121 11.56 7.77 -10.97
C GLY A 121 10.92 7.66 -12.36
N ASN A 122 10.41 6.48 -12.71
CA ASN A 122 9.86 6.19 -14.04
C ASN A 122 8.36 6.55 -14.17
N LEU A 123 7.71 6.99 -13.08
CA LEU A 123 6.34 7.48 -13.14
C LEU A 123 6.35 9.00 -12.96
N ASP A 124 6.09 9.70 -14.04
CA ASP A 124 5.84 11.14 -14.00
C ASP A 124 4.67 11.44 -13.06
N ASN A 125 4.83 12.45 -12.21
CA ASN A 125 3.76 12.96 -11.33
C ASN A 125 2.55 13.53 -12.12
N SER A 126 2.62 13.54 -13.45
CA SER A 126 1.55 13.99 -14.33
C SER A 126 0.27 13.14 -14.30
N ALA A 127 0.35 11.90 -13.78
CA ALA A 127 -0.83 11.04 -13.66
C ALA A 127 -1.86 11.53 -12.59
N THR A 128 -1.45 12.41 -11.67
CA THR A 128 -2.36 12.95 -10.64
C THR A 128 -3.27 14.07 -11.16
N ASN A 129 -2.96 14.63 -12.33
CA ASN A 129 -3.77 15.73 -12.91
C ASN A 129 -5.04 15.28 -13.63
N ALA A 130 -5.32 14.00 -13.72
CA ALA A 130 -6.43 13.44 -14.49
C ALA A 130 -7.35 12.50 -13.69
N LEU A 131 -7.35 12.56 -12.35
CA LEU A 131 -8.25 11.74 -11.54
C LEU A 131 -9.70 12.19 -11.75
N GLN A 132 -10.57 11.24 -12.09
CA GLN A 132 -12.01 11.46 -12.29
C GLN A 132 -12.82 10.73 -11.22
N PRO A 133 -14.03 11.21 -10.89
CA PRO A 133 -14.95 10.46 -10.06
C PRO A 133 -15.19 9.06 -10.63
N GLY A 134 -15.07 8.05 -9.78
CA GLY A 134 -15.16 6.64 -10.17
C GLY A 134 -13.79 5.95 -10.36
N ASP A 135 -12.70 6.71 -10.49
CA ASP A 135 -11.37 6.10 -10.61
C ASP A 135 -10.98 5.32 -9.36
N LYS A 136 -10.35 4.18 -9.58
CA LYS A 136 -9.76 3.40 -8.49
C LYS A 136 -8.32 3.82 -8.28
N VAL A 137 -7.96 4.11 -7.03
CA VAL A 137 -6.65 4.59 -6.62
C VAL A 137 -6.17 3.88 -5.38
N TYR A 138 -4.87 3.70 -5.25
CA TYR A 138 -4.25 3.26 -3.99
C TYR A 138 -3.81 4.46 -3.18
N VAL A 139 -4.07 4.42 -1.89
CA VAL A 139 -3.61 5.45 -0.96
C VAL A 139 -2.16 5.18 -0.61
N SER A 140 -1.27 6.14 -0.84
CA SER A 140 0.17 5.98 -0.66
C SER A 140 0.67 6.29 0.76
N SER A 141 -0.14 6.98 1.60
CA SER A 141 0.26 7.37 2.95
C SER A 141 -0.94 7.52 3.89
N GLY A 142 -0.66 7.61 5.19
CA GLY A 142 -1.69 7.81 6.21
C GLY A 142 -2.32 6.52 6.74
N PRO A 143 -3.41 6.63 7.52
CA PRO A 143 -4.05 5.48 8.18
C PRO A 143 -4.62 4.44 7.20
N PHE A 144 -4.91 4.86 5.99
CA PHE A 144 -5.47 4.03 4.91
C PHE A 144 -4.46 3.72 3.81
N ALA A 145 -3.15 3.83 4.13
CA ALA A 145 -2.09 3.46 3.19
C ALA A 145 -2.27 2.02 2.70
N ALA A 146 -2.01 1.80 1.41
CA ALA A 146 -2.19 0.53 0.69
C ALA A 146 -3.65 0.07 0.49
N PHE A 147 -4.65 0.84 0.92
CA PHE A 147 -6.04 0.52 0.59
C PHE A 147 -6.39 0.99 -0.82
N LEU A 148 -7.17 0.15 -1.50
CA LEU A 148 -7.83 0.55 -2.74
C LEU A 148 -9.01 1.44 -2.38
N ALA A 149 -9.06 2.60 -2.99
CA ALA A 149 -10.10 3.59 -2.80
C ALA A 149 -10.74 3.95 -4.14
N THR A 150 -11.99 4.36 -4.11
CA THR A 150 -12.66 4.95 -5.26
C THR A 150 -12.72 6.45 -5.10
N VAL A 151 -12.33 7.19 -6.13
CA VAL A 151 -12.45 8.65 -6.16
C VAL A 151 -13.92 9.03 -6.21
N GLU A 152 -14.40 9.78 -5.21
CA GLU A 152 -15.76 10.29 -5.16
C GLU A 152 -15.85 11.66 -5.84
N ARG A 153 -14.95 12.56 -5.49
CA ARG A 153 -14.86 13.92 -6.07
C ARG A 153 -13.51 14.55 -5.74
N MET A 154 -13.18 15.60 -6.49
CA MET A 154 -12.07 16.50 -6.17
C MET A 154 -12.65 17.87 -5.81
N ASP A 155 -12.15 18.52 -4.77
CA ASP A 155 -12.54 19.87 -4.40
C ASP A 155 -11.62 20.94 -5.03
N ALA A 156 -12.02 22.20 -4.88
CA ALA A 156 -11.28 23.34 -5.43
C ALA A 156 -9.89 23.51 -4.81
N GLN A 157 -9.64 22.94 -3.63
CA GLN A 157 -8.35 22.95 -2.94
C GLN A 157 -7.46 21.76 -3.36
N LYS A 158 -7.80 21.04 -4.44
CA LYS A 158 -7.12 19.83 -4.95
C LYS A 158 -7.11 18.65 -3.97
N ARG A 159 -8.00 18.64 -2.99
CA ARG A 159 -8.23 17.48 -2.14
C ARG A 159 -9.12 16.48 -2.86
N VAL A 160 -8.74 15.23 -2.81
CA VAL A 160 -9.49 14.13 -3.39
C VAL A 160 -10.28 13.43 -2.29
N TRP A 161 -11.59 13.40 -2.44
CA TRP A 161 -12.47 12.64 -1.57
C TRP A 161 -12.55 11.21 -2.06
N LEU A 162 -12.32 10.30 -1.15
CA LEU A 162 -12.18 8.87 -1.41
C LEU A 162 -13.17 8.07 -0.59
N LEU A 163 -13.66 7.02 -1.21
CA LEU A 163 -14.46 5.99 -0.56
C LEU A 163 -13.64 4.70 -0.50
N ILE A 164 -13.45 4.17 0.70
CA ILE A 164 -12.86 2.85 0.93
C ILE A 164 -13.87 1.94 1.62
N ASP A 165 -13.78 0.65 1.36
CA ASP A 165 -14.39 -0.34 2.23
C ASP A 165 -13.42 -0.68 3.35
N PHE A 166 -13.74 -0.25 4.54
CA PHE A 166 -12.95 -0.54 5.73
C PHE A 166 -13.78 -1.38 6.71
N MET A 167 -13.43 -2.64 6.84
CA MET A 167 -14.12 -3.60 7.72
C MET A 167 -15.62 -3.75 7.39
N GLY A 168 -15.97 -3.81 6.10
CA GLY A 168 -17.36 -3.94 5.65
C GLY A 168 -18.20 -2.66 5.80
N ARG A 169 -17.53 -1.51 6.01
CA ARG A 169 -18.18 -0.20 6.04
C ARG A 169 -17.56 0.74 5.04
N ALA A 170 -18.40 1.38 4.24
CA ALA A 170 -17.96 2.44 3.36
C ALA A 170 -17.50 3.64 4.20
N THR A 171 -16.21 3.93 4.17
CA THR A 171 -15.60 5.01 4.92
C THR A 171 -15.12 6.10 3.96
N ARG A 172 -15.55 7.34 4.19
CA ARG A 172 -15.10 8.50 3.44
C ARG A 172 -13.94 9.18 4.14
N PHE A 173 -12.94 9.58 3.36
CA PHE A 173 -11.89 10.47 3.82
C PHE A 173 -11.36 11.30 2.66
N SER A 174 -10.62 12.35 2.97
CA SER A 174 -9.96 13.19 1.98
C SER A 174 -8.46 13.17 2.15
N THR A 175 -7.75 13.20 1.03
CA THR A 175 -6.30 13.28 1.01
C THR A 175 -5.83 14.12 -0.18
N ASP A 176 -4.57 14.51 -0.18
CA ASP A 176 -3.99 15.24 -1.30
C ASP A 176 -3.78 14.29 -2.49
N ALA A 177 -3.98 14.81 -3.72
CA ALA A 177 -3.84 14.01 -4.94
C ALA A 177 -2.44 13.36 -5.08
N GLU A 178 -1.41 13.98 -4.49
CA GLU A 178 -0.04 13.46 -4.47
C GLU A 178 0.12 12.16 -3.66
N GLN A 179 -0.84 11.87 -2.78
CA GLN A 179 -0.85 10.67 -1.96
C GLN A 179 -1.61 9.51 -2.62
N LEU A 180 -1.98 9.65 -3.88
CA LEU A 180 -2.76 8.67 -4.60
C LEU A 180 -1.97 8.09 -5.78
N VAL A 181 -2.13 6.79 -6.00
CA VAL A 181 -1.58 6.07 -7.13
C VAL A 181 -2.74 5.49 -7.93
N PRO A 182 -2.99 5.96 -9.16
CA PRO A 182 -4.05 5.39 -9.99
C PRO A 182 -3.85 3.89 -10.21
N GLN A 183 -4.93 3.12 -10.09
CA GLN A 183 -4.95 1.74 -10.54
C GLN A 183 -5.06 1.79 -12.08
N ARG A 184 -3.94 1.60 -12.79
CA ARG A 184 -4.01 1.39 -14.23
C ARG A 184 -4.52 -0.02 -14.48
N LEU A 185 -5.68 -0.12 -15.11
CA LEU A 185 -6.12 -1.36 -15.73
C LEU A 185 -5.09 -1.69 -16.81
N GLY A 186 -4.40 -2.82 -16.65
CA GLY A 186 -3.54 -3.34 -17.70
C GLY A 186 -4.37 -3.54 -18.96
N ILE A 187 -3.86 -2.99 -20.06
CA ILE A 187 -4.32 -3.30 -21.42
C ILE A 187 -3.73 -4.65 -21.79
#